data_d74cb947ecc1ef2c1601a6989f4da51e
#
_entry.id   d74cb947ecc1ef2c1601a6989f4da51e
#
_cell.length_a   1.000
_cell.length_b   1.000
_cell.length_c   1.000
_cell.angle_alpha   90.00
_cell.angle_beta   90.00
_cell.angle_gamma   90.00
#
_symmetry.space_group_name_H-M   'P 1'
#
loop_
_entity.id
_entity.type
_entity.pdbx_description
1 polymer ?
#
loop_
_entity_poly.entity_id
_entity_poly.type
_entity_poly.pdbx_seq_one_letter_code
_entity_poly.pdbx_strand_id
1 'polypeptide(L)'
;QLIQLRRSEIGMVFQSFALMPHLTALENAEFGLAVAGISPEERRKRALSALEKVGLGSNAHAYPSELSGGMQQRVGLARALAQDPEVLLMDEAFSALDPLIRTEMQDELLRLQKDDSRTIIFISHDLDEAMRIGDRIAIMQQGRIVQVGTPHEILRNPADDYVRSFFRGVDISRVYTAGDVARPDDSLALLDPGGSVRDALYHLDLRGRDFGYVVDADGLLRGVVTVDSLREALARGEERLDQAYSDTARPVSSDLPLAEILGRVGASSCPVPVVDDTARWRGVISQAALLEAMDRSEG
;
A
#
# COMPACT_ATOMS: atom_id res chain seq x y z
N GLN A 1 -13.81 -21.31 -28.99
CA GLN A 1 -12.66 -20.69 -28.25
C GLN A 1 -13.16 -19.84 -27.08
N LEU A 2 -13.98 -18.77 -27.26
CA LEU A 2 -14.46 -17.89 -26.18
C LEU A 2 -15.24 -18.60 -25.06
N ILE A 3 -16.08 -19.59 -25.41
CA ILE A 3 -16.85 -20.38 -24.43
C ILE A 3 -15.92 -21.23 -23.57
N GLN A 4 -14.86 -21.77 -24.14
CA GLN A 4 -13.92 -22.62 -23.43
C GLN A 4 -13.06 -21.76 -22.48
N LEU A 5 -12.56 -20.62 -22.95
CA LEU A 5 -11.84 -19.65 -22.14
C LEU A 5 -12.65 -19.21 -20.91
N ARG A 6 -13.94 -18.88 -21.08
CA ARG A 6 -14.84 -18.52 -19.97
C ARG A 6 -15.11 -19.67 -18.99
N ARG A 7 -14.97 -20.93 -19.43
CA ARG A 7 -15.23 -22.08 -18.59
C ARG A 7 -14.03 -22.54 -17.78
N SER A 8 -12.81 -22.32 -18.28
CA SER A 8 -11.61 -22.87 -17.66
C SER A 8 -10.68 -21.80 -17.09
N GLU A 9 -10.64 -20.58 -17.67
CA GLU A 9 -9.57 -19.63 -17.37
C GLU A 9 -10.07 -18.35 -16.68
N ILE A 10 -11.40 -18.09 -16.70
CA ILE A 10 -11.98 -16.88 -16.13
C ILE A 10 -12.98 -17.24 -15.03
N GLY A 11 -12.69 -16.80 -13.80
CA GLY A 11 -13.65 -16.76 -12.70
C GLY A 11 -14.35 -15.40 -12.62
N MET A 12 -15.61 -15.39 -12.18
CA MET A 12 -16.36 -14.14 -12.01
C MET A 12 -17.06 -14.07 -10.65
N VAL A 13 -16.87 -12.94 -9.97
CA VAL A 13 -17.56 -12.58 -8.73
C VAL A 13 -18.47 -11.40 -9.01
N PHE A 14 -19.74 -11.53 -8.65
CA PHE A 14 -20.80 -10.57 -8.95
C PHE A 14 -21.13 -9.69 -7.74
N GLN A 15 -21.60 -8.49 -7.98
CA GLN A 15 -22.08 -7.54 -6.97
C GLN A 15 -23.18 -8.12 -6.07
N SER A 16 -24.14 -8.84 -6.64
CA SER A 16 -25.34 -9.39 -5.96
C SER A 16 -25.17 -10.83 -5.45
N PHE A 17 -23.95 -11.25 -5.09
CA PHE A 17 -23.57 -12.60 -4.67
C PHE A 17 -23.94 -13.70 -5.71
N ALA A 18 -25.07 -13.58 -6.38
CA ALA A 18 -25.60 -14.50 -7.39
C ALA A 18 -25.57 -15.97 -6.91
N LEU A 19 -25.87 -16.21 -5.62
CA LEU A 19 -25.96 -17.55 -5.06
C LEU A 19 -27.32 -18.17 -5.40
N MET A 20 -27.31 -19.46 -5.62
CA MET A 20 -28.53 -20.25 -5.78
C MET A 20 -29.13 -20.53 -4.40
N PRO A 21 -30.34 -20.00 -4.10
CA PRO A 21 -30.89 -20.04 -2.73
C PRO A 21 -31.26 -21.43 -2.24
N HIS A 22 -31.45 -22.38 -3.15
CA HIS A 22 -31.80 -23.76 -2.89
C HIS A 22 -30.59 -24.69 -2.78
N LEU A 23 -29.38 -24.18 -2.96
CA LEU A 23 -28.14 -24.91 -2.82
C LEU A 23 -27.39 -24.44 -1.57
N THR A 24 -26.70 -25.36 -0.91
CA THR A 24 -25.77 -25.05 0.19
C THR A 24 -24.56 -24.24 -0.28
N ALA A 25 -23.75 -23.73 0.64
CA ALA A 25 -22.50 -23.04 0.32
C ALA A 25 -21.56 -23.93 -0.52
N LEU A 26 -21.43 -25.20 -0.15
CA LEU A 26 -20.63 -26.19 -0.87
C LEU A 26 -21.17 -26.44 -2.28
N GLU A 27 -22.46 -26.66 -2.43
CA GLU A 27 -23.10 -26.88 -3.74
C GLU A 27 -23.04 -25.66 -4.63
N ASN A 28 -23.12 -24.44 -4.08
CA ASN A 28 -22.87 -23.20 -4.80
C ASN A 28 -21.42 -23.13 -5.30
N ALA A 29 -20.44 -23.48 -4.47
CA ALA A 29 -19.04 -23.51 -4.85
C ALA A 29 -18.73 -24.61 -5.89
N GLU A 30 -19.42 -25.75 -5.82
CA GLU A 30 -19.29 -26.85 -6.80
C GLU A 30 -19.92 -26.54 -8.16
N PHE A 31 -20.86 -25.61 -8.23
CA PHE A 31 -21.73 -25.43 -9.40
C PHE A 31 -20.97 -25.26 -10.71
N GLY A 32 -19.97 -24.37 -10.74
CA GLY A 32 -19.15 -24.15 -11.92
C GLY A 32 -18.38 -25.39 -12.38
N LEU A 33 -17.85 -26.15 -11.41
CA LEU A 33 -17.14 -27.40 -11.67
C LEU A 33 -18.07 -28.49 -12.19
N ALA A 34 -19.33 -28.53 -11.71
CA ALA A 34 -20.35 -29.47 -12.22
C ALA A 34 -20.69 -29.17 -13.68
N VAL A 35 -20.86 -27.90 -14.04
CA VAL A 35 -21.09 -27.47 -15.44
C VAL A 35 -19.89 -27.75 -16.33
N ALA A 36 -18.67 -27.74 -15.79
CA ALA A 36 -17.44 -28.12 -16.49
C ALA A 36 -17.28 -29.63 -16.66
N GLY A 37 -18.17 -30.47 -16.08
CA GLY A 37 -18.13 -31.92 -16.18
C GLY A 37 -17.11 -32.61 -15.27
N ILE A 38 -16.63 -31.91 -14.23
CA ILE A 38 -15.71 -32.48 -13.23
C ILE A 38 -16.44 -33.52 -12.39
N SER A 39 -15.74 -34.61 -12.05
CA SER A 39 -16.31 -35.71 -11.28
C SER A 39 -16.84 -35.25 -9.90
N PRO A 40 -17.89 -35.89 -9.33
CA PRO A 40 -18.46 -35.47 -8.05
C PRO A 40 -17.45 -35.44 -6.90
N GLU A 41 -16.52 -36.36 -6.87
CA GLU A 41 -15.50 -36.46 -5.83
C GLU A 41 -14.50 -35.29 -5.93
N GLU A 42 -13.97 -35.03 -7.12
CA GLU A 42 -12.99 -33.97 -7.36
C GLU A 42 -13.58 -32.57 -7.19
N ARG A 43 -14.82 -32.33 -7.69
CA ARG A 43 -15.48 -31.03 -7.51
C ARG A 43 -15.75 -30.71 -6.06
N ARG A 44 -16.20 -31.70 -5.27
CA ARG A 44 -16.45 -31.56 -3.83
C ARG A 44 -15.16 -31.21 -3.08
N LYS A 45 -14.07 -31.89 -3.41
CA LYS A 45 -12.74 -31.62 -2.83
C LYS A 45 -12.27 -30.18 -3.14
N ARG A 46 -12.36 -29.75 -4.40
CA ARG A 46 -11.96 -28.38 -4.81
C ARG A 46 -12.85 -27.31 -4.18
N ALA A 47 -14.16 -27.51 -4.16
CA ALA A 47 -15.11 -26.57 -3.57
C ALA A 47 -14.90 -26.43 -2.06
N LEU A 48 -14.68 -27.54 -1.34
CA LEU A 48 -14.39 -27.51 0.09
C LEU A 48 -13.07 -26.75 0.38
N SER A 49 -12.01 -27.05 -0.38
CA SER A 49 -10.74 -26.34 -0.26
C SER A 49 -10.90 -24.84 -0.52
N ALA A 50 -11.70 -24.43 -1.52
CA ALA A 50 -11.99 -23.04 -1.79
C ALA A 50 -12.77 -22.36 -0.65
N LEU A 51 -13.75 -23.06 -0.05
CA LEU A 51 -14.46 -22.55 1.14
C LEU A 51 -13.55 -22.42 2.36
N GLU A 52 -12.61 -23.34 2.55
CA GLU A 52 -11.61 -23.26 3.62
C GLU A 52 -10.69 -22.04 3.43
N LYS A 53 -10.24 -21.79 2.21
CA LYS A 53 -9.41 -20.60 1.85
C LYS A 53 -10.09 -19.27 2.23
N VAL A 54 -11.42 -19.19 2.13
CA VAL A 54 -12.19 -17.99 2.49
C VAL A 54 -12.79 -18.06 3.93
N GLY A 55 -12.34 -19.01 4.74
CA GLY A 55 -12.75 -19.13 6.14
C GLY A 55 -14.17 -19.66 6.36
N LEU A 56 -14.76 -20.36 5.38
CA LEU A 56 -16.13 -20.91 5.44
C LEU A 56 -16.21 -22.44 5.45
N GLY A 57 -15.12 -23.15 5.73
CA GLY A 57 -15.12 -24.61 5.76
C GLY A 57 -16.16 -25.18 6.72
N SER A 58 -16.34 -24.59 7.91
CA SER A 58 -17.38 -25.02 8.89
C SER A 58 -18.82 -24.72 8.47
N ASN A 59 -19.02 -23.80 7.51
CA ASN A 59 -20.33 -23.38 7.01
C ASN A 59 -20.69 -24.02 5.66
N ALA A 60 -19.97 -25.05 5.22
CA ALA A 60 -20.12 -25.66 3.90
C ALA A 60 -21.55 -26.18 3.63
N HIS A 61 -22.28 -26.57 4.65
CA HIS A 61 -23.64 -27.13 4.55
C HIS A 61 -24.75 -26.09 4.81
N ALA A 62 -24.40 -24.83 5.13
CA ALA A 62 -25.38 -23.78 5.35
C ALA A 62 -25.99 -23.31 4.01
N TYR A 63 -27.27 -22.97 4.02
CA TYR A 63 -27.95 -22.33 2.90
C TYR A 63 -27.69 -20.81 2.89
N PRO A 64 -27.79 -20.13 1.74
CA PRO A 64 -27.58 -18.68 1.66
C PRO A 64 -28.42 -17.87 2.66
N SER A 65 -29.66 -18.31 2.97
CA SER A 65 -30.51 -17.63 3.95
C SER A 65 -30.02 -17.73 5.41
N GLU A 66 -29.09 -18.64 5.70
CA GLU A 66 -28.46 -18.81 7.01
C GLU A 66 -27.14 -18.10 7.16
N LEU A 67 -26.68 -17.43 6.07
CA LEU A 67 -25.40 -16.76 5.99
C LEU A 67 -25.57 -15.22 6.02
N SER A 68 -24.66 -14.51 6.68
CA SER A 68 -24.57 -13.06 6.57
C SER A 68 -24.17 -12.62 5.15
N GLY A 69 -24.39 -11.35 4.78
CA GLY A 69 -24.01 -10.82 3.47
C GLY A 69 -22.53 -11.03 3.15
N GLY A 70 -21.64 -10.79 4.12
CA GLY A 70 -20.19 -11.05 3.96
C GLY A 70 -19.88 -12.53 3.76
N MET A 71 -20.58 -13.45 4.47
CA MET A 71 -20.42 -14.89 4.26
C MET A 71 -20.94 -15.32 2.88
N GLN A 72 -22.06 -14.76 2.41
CA GLN A 72 -22.56 -15.02 1.05
C GLN A 72 -21.56 -14.56 -0.01
N GLN A 73 -20.92 -13.40 0.19
CA GLN A 73 -19.88 -12.91 -0.72
C GLN A 73 -18.65 -13.83 -0.74
N ARG A 74 -18.23 -14.33 0.43
CA ARG A 74 -17.16 -15.33 0.53
C ARG A 74 -17.50 -16.63 -0.20
N VAL A 75 -18.76 -17.08 -0.16
CA VAL A 75 -19.22 -18.23 -0.97
C VAL A 75 -19.12 -17.92 -2.47
N GLY A 76 -19.52 -16.72 -2.89
CA GLY A 76 -19.37 -16.26 -4.28
C GLY A 76 -17.90 -16.26 -4.75
N LEU A 77 -16.99 -15.79 -3.89
CA LEU A 77 -15.55 -15.84 -4.13
C LEU A 77 -15.03 -17.28 -4.17
N ALA A 78 -15.42 -18.14 -3.22
CA ALA A 78 -15.05 -19.55 -3.21
C ALA A 78 -15.51 -20.27 -4.48
N ARG A 79 -16.72 -19.98 -4.97
CA ARG A 79 -17.24 -20.52 -6.24
C ARG A 79 -16.36 -20.18 -7.43
N ALA A 80 -15.88 -18.93 -7.51
CA ALA A 80 -14.97 -18.51 -8.55
C ALA A 80 -13.58 -19.15 -8.41
N LEU A 81 -13.05 -19.21 -7.18
CA LEU A 81 -11.73 -19.80 -6.87
C LEU A 81 -11.69 -21.33 -7.06
N ALA A 82 -12.81 -22.04 -6.84
CA ALA A 82 -12.89 -23.49 -6.98
C ALA A 82 -12.54 -23.98 -8.39
N GLN A 83 -12.75 -23.13 -9.40
CA GLN A 83 -12.41 -23.42 -10.79
C GLN A 83 -10.91 -23.22 -11.09
N ASP A 84 -10.17 -22.64 -10.14
CA ASP A 84 -8.74 -22.28 -10.27
C ASP A 84 -8.44 -21.46 -11.53
N PRO A 85 -9.12 -20.30 -11.71
CA PRO A 85 -8.98 -19.50 -12.92
C PRO A 85 -7.67 -18.72 -12.93
N GLU A 86 -7.11 -18.49 -14.12
CA GLU A 86 -5.95 -17.61 -14.33
C GLU A 86 -6.34 -16.12 -14.13
N VAL A 87 -7.58 -15.77 -14.49
CA VAL A 87 -8.10 -14.41 -14.40
C VAL A 87 -9.37 -14.39 -13.55
N LEU A 88 -9.40 -13.54 -12.54
CA LEU A 88 -10.58 -13.30 -11.70
C LEU A 88 -11.18 -11.93 -12.04
N LEU A 89 -12.40 -11.93 -12.55
CA LEU A 89 -13.18 -10.72 -12.78
C LEU A 89 -14.07 -10.43 -11.57
N MET A 90 -14.00 -9.24 -11.02
CA MET A 90 -14.79 -8.83 -9.87
C MET A 90 -15.54 -7.55 -10.23
N ASP A 91 -16.87 -7.64 -10.27
CA ASP A 91 -17.73 -6.50 -10.63
C ASP A 91 -18.41 -5.99 -9.37
N GLU A 92 -17.93 -4.85 -8.85
CA GLU A 92 -18.39 -4.19 -7.61
C GLU A 92 -18.60 -5.17 -6.44
N ALA A 93 -17.70 -6.14 -6.32
CA ALA A 93 -17.91 -7.31 -5.46
C ALA A 93 -18.11 -6.97 -3.97
N PHE A 94 -17.69 -5.80 -3.52
CA PHE A 94 -17.77 -5.40 -2.11
C PHE A 94 -18.73 -4.24 -1.83
N SER A 95 -19.40 -3.70 -2.87
CA SER A 95 -20.26 -2.50 -2.75
C SER A 95 -21.49 -2.72 -1.84
N ALA A 96 -22.01 -3.96 -1.77
CA ALA A 96 -23.17 -4.31 -0.97
C ALA A 96 -22.84 -4.65 0.51
N LEU A 97 -21.56 -4.60 0.89
CA LEU A 97 -21.10 -4.93 2.25
C LEU A 97 -21.02 -3.67 3.12
N ASP A 98 -21.25 -3.86 4.43
CA ASP A 98 -20.94 -2.80 5.40
C ASP A 98 -19.42 -2.51 5.47
N PRO A 99 -19.01 -1.32 5.94
CA PRO A 99 -17.60 -0.89 5.87
C PRO A 99 -16.61 -1.83 6.56
N LEU A 100 -17.00 -2.45 7.69
CA LEU A 100 -16.12 -3.35 8.44
C LEU A 100 -15.87 -4.64 7.65
N ILE A 101 -16.94 -5.28 7.22
CA ILE A 101 -16.88 -6.53 6.43
C ILE A 101 -16.20 -6.28 5.07
N ARG A 102 -16.42 -5.11 4.46
CA ARG A 102 -15.73 -4.71 3.22
C ARG A 102 -14.21 -4.70 3.42
N THR A 103 -13.74 -4.08 4.50
CA THR A 103 -12.31 -4.03 4.83
C THR A 103 -11.74 -5.45 5.03
N GLU A 104 -12.44 -6.31 5.78
CA GLU A 104 -12.01 -7.70 5.97
C GLU A 104 -11.92 -8.47 4.64
N MET A 105 -12.87 -8.26 3.74
CA MET A 105 -12.88 -8.92 2.42
C MET A 105 -11.77 -8.44 1.50
N GLN A 106 -11.43 -7.15 1.56
CA GLN A 106 -10.29 -6.59 0.84
C GLN A 106 -8.97 -7.18 1.34
N ASP A 107 -8.80 -7.29 2.67
CA ASP A 107 -7.61 -7.91 3.27
C ASP A 107 -7.47 -9.38 2.89
N GLU A 108 -8.60 -10.10 2.87
CA GLU A 108 -8.64 -11.50 2.43
C GLU A 108 -8.23 -11.64 0.96
N LEU A 109 -8.73 -10.75 0.07
CA LEU A 109 -8.36 -10.74 -1.34
C LEU A 109 -6.87 -10.48 -1.53
N LEU A 110 -6.31 -9.50 -0.83
CA LEU A 110 -4.87 -9.19 -0.87
C LEU A 110 -4.01 -10.35 -0.37
N ARG A 111 -4.49 -11.07 0.67
CA ARG A 111 -3.82 -12.27 1.19
C ARG A 111 -3.81 -13.38 0.14
N LEU A 112 -4.97 -13.66 -0.45
CA LEU A 112 -5.10 -14.68 -1.51
C LEU A 112 -4.24 -14.36 -2.75
N GLN A 113 -4.10 -13.07 -3.09
CA GLN A 113 -3.26 -12.64 -4.22
C GLN A 113 -1.76 -12.88 -3.94
N LYS A 114 -1.30 -12.70 -2.69
CA LYS A 114 0.09 -12.98 -2.32
C LYS A 114 0.44 -14.46 -2.42
N ASP A 115 -0.51 -15.32 -2.11
CA ASP A 115 -0.32 -16.77 -2.12
C ASP A 115 -0.42 -17.35 -3.54
N ASP A 116 -1.32 -16.79 -4.37
CA ASP A 116 -1.65 -17.26 -5.72
C ASP A 116 -1.44 -16.10 -6.72
N SER A 117 -0.37 -16.10 -7.51
CA SER A 117 -0.03 -15.06 -8.51
C SER A 117 -1.01 -15.03 -9.69
N ARG A 118 -2.29 -14.74 -9.47
CA ARG A 118 -3.31 -14.64 -10.52
C ARG A 118 -3.64 -13.21 -10.90
N THR A 119 -4.12 -12.99 -12.12
CA THR A 119 -4.57 -11.68 -12.56
C THR A 119 -5.98 -11.39 -12.02
N ILE A 120 -6.14 -10.28 -11.33
CA ILE A 120 -7.46 -9.81 -10.84
C ILE A 120 -7.83 -8.54 -11.59
N ILE A 121 -8.99 -8.52 -12.23
CA ILE A 121 -9.60 -7.32 -12.80
C ILE A 121 -10.77 -6.95 -11.91
N PHE A 122 -10.64 -5.86 -11.18
CA PHE A 122 -11.60 -5.41 -10.18
C PHE A 122 -12.26 -4.10 -10.62
N ILE A 123 -13.58 -4.08 -10.71
CA ILE A 123 -14.36 -2.87 -11.02
C ILE A 123 -14.90 -2.33 -9.70
N SER A 124 -14.64 -1.05 -9.44
CA SER A 124 -15.16 -0.32 -8.28
C SER A 124 -15.53 1.11 -8.66
N HIS A 125 -16.53 1.66 -7.96
CA HIS A 125 -16.85 3.10 -7.95
C HIS A 125 -16.16 3.83 -6.79
N ASP A 126 -15.52 3.10 -5.91
CA ASP A 126 -14.82 3.61 -4.72
C ASP A 126 -13.32 3.70 -5.04
N LEU A 127 -12.80 4.93 -5.07
CA LEU A 127 -11.40 5.17 -5.38
C LEU A 127 -10.47 4.66 -4.28
N ASP A 128 -10.85 4.81 -2.99
CA ASP A 128 -10.04 4.31 -1.87
C ASP A 128 -9.87 2.80 -1.95
N GLU A 129 -10.93 2.09 -2.36
CA GLU A 129 -10.88 0.67 -2.62
C GLU A 129 -9.93 0.33 -3.78
N ALA A 130 -10.05 1.05 -4.90
CA ALA A 130 -9.18 0.85 -6.06
C ALA A 130 -7.69 1.10 -5.73
N MET A 131 -7.42 2.13 -4.93
CA MET A 131 -6.06 2.48 -4.48
C MET A 131 -5.48 1.47 -3.48
N ARG A 132 -6.33 0.85 -2.67
CA ARG A 132 -5.91 -0.15 -1.70
C ARG A 132 -5.57 -1.50 -2.32
N ILE A 133 -6.35 -1.91 -3.33
CA ILE A 133 -6.31 -3.27 -3.91
C ILE A 133 -5.45 -3.30 -5.18
N GLY A 134 -5.50 -2.23 -6.00
CA GLY A 134 -4.96 -2.24 -7.35
C GLY A 134 -3.47 -1.94 -7.44
N ASP A 135 -2.70 -2.83 -8.03
CA ASP A 135 -1.33 -2.50 -8.48
C ASP A 135 -1.36 -1.42 -9.57
N ARG A 136 -2.40 -1.44 -10.41
CA ARG A 136 -2.67 -0.44 -11.45
C ARG A 136 -4.16 -0.10 -11.48
N ILE A 137 -4.46 1.16 -11.72
CA ILE A 137 -5.81 1.68 -11.85
C ILE A 137 -6.05 2.14 -13.29
N ALA A 138 -7.21 1.78 -13.86
CA ALA A 138 -7.69 2.32 -15.12
C ALA A 138 -8.92 3.20 -14.85
N ILE A 139 -8.79 4.51 -15.04
CA ILE A 139 -9.91 5.46 -14.90
C ILE A 139 -10.69 5.50 -16.21
N MET A 140 -12.01 5.30 -16.11
CA MET A 140 -12.91 5.27 -17.25
C MET A 140 -13.89 6.44 -17.20
N GLN A 141 -14.14 7.04 -18.36
CA GLN A 141 -15.16 8.06 -18.57
C GLN A 141 -15.93 7.78 -19.85
N GLN A 142 -17.24 7.75 -19.78
CA GLN A 142 -18.12 7.53 -20.95
C GLN A 142 -17.73 6.31 -21.81
N GLY A 143 -17.36 5.20 -21.13
CA GLY A 143 -16.98 3.95 -21.79
C GLY A 143 -15.59 3.94 -22.43
N ARG A 144 -14.76 4.94 -22.16
CA ARG A 144 -13.36 5.03 -22.64
C ARG A 144 -12.40 5.07 -21.47
N ILE A 145 -11.26 4.45 -21.63
CA ILE A 145 -10.15 4.56 -20.66
C ILE A 145 -9.47 5.92 -20.88
N VAL A 146 -9.47 6.76 -19.84
CA VAL A 146 -8.85 8.10 -19.84
C VAL A 146 -7.39 8.01 -19.41
N GLN A 147 -7.11 7.23 -18.35
CA GLN A 147 -5.77 7.05 -17.85
C GLN A 147 -5.60 5.65 -17.24
N VAL A 148 -4.39 5.11 -17.36
CA VAL A 148 -3.96 3.87 -16.70
C VAL A 148 -2.59 4.11 -16.08
N GLY A 149 -2.44 3.75 -14.79
CA GLY A 149 -1.18 3.87 -14.08
C GLY A 149 -1.25 3.24 -12.71
N THR A 150 -0.15 3.25 -11.97
CA THR A 150 -0.16 2.97 -10.54
C THR A 150 -0.93 4.10 -9.81
N PRO A 151 -1.47 3.86 -8.61
CA PRO A 151 -2.10 4.90 -7.79
C PRO A 151 -1.23 6.16 -7.69
N HIS A 152 0.05 5.98 -7.44
CA HIS A 152 1.04 7.03 -7.33
C HIS A 152 1.26 7.82 -8.64
N GLU A 153 1.39 7.13 -9.79
CA GLU A 153 1.56 7.78 -11.09
C GLU A 153 0.37 8.66 -11.46
N ILE A 154 -0.85 8.17 -11.22
CA ILE A 154 -2.08 8.90 -11.55
C ILE A 154 -2.24 10.12 -10.63
N LEU A 155 -1.97 9.98 -9.35
CA LEU A 155 -2.05 11.07 -8.39
C LEU A 155 -1.03 12.19 -8.71
N ARG A 156 0.18 11.79 -9.09
CA ARG A 156 1.26 12.74 -9.41
C ARG A 156 1.06 13.48 -10.73
N ASN A 157 0.55 12.77 -11.74
CA ASN A 157 0.37 13.29 -13.10
C ASN A 157 -1.02 12.94 -13.63
N PRO A 158 -2.12 13.54 -13.10
CA PRO A 158 -3.45 13.31 -13.62
C PRO A 158 -3.55 13.80 -15.07
N ALA A 159 -4.16 12.99 -15.95
CA ALA A 159 -4.25 13.26 -17.38
C ALA A 159 -5.08 14.53 -17.68
N ASP A 160 -6.10 14.80 -16.88
CA ASP A 160 -6.97 15.96 -17.02
C ASP A 160 -7.65 16.32 -15.68
N ASP A 161 -8.49 17.36 -15.70
CA ASP A 161 -9.24 17.81 -14.51
C ASP A 161 -10.30 16.80 -14.06
N TYR A 162 -10.81 15.96 -14.94
CA TYR A 162 -11.73 14.88 -14.59
C TYR A 162 -10.99 13.86 -13.70
N VAL A 163 -9.83 13.38 -14.12
CA VAL A 163 -9.00 12.47 -13.33
C VAL A 163 -8.62 13.13 -12.00
N ARG A 164 -8.16 14.39 -12.01
CA ARG A 164 -7.82 15.13 -10.79
C ARG A 164 -8.98 15.20 -9.80
N SER A 165 -10.22 15.32 -10.31
CA SER A 165 -11.40 15.42 -9.45
C SER A 165 -11.70 14.16 -8.63
N PHE A 166 -11.25 12.98 -9.06
CA PHE A 166 -11.40 11.74 -8.31
C PHE A 166 -10.58 11.73 -7.01
N PHE A 167 -9.46 12.45 -7.01
CA PHE A 167 -8.52 12.46 -5.88
C PHE A 167 -8.80 13.59 -4.87
N ARG A 168 -9.84 14.39 -5.11
CA ARG A 168 -10.28 15.40 -4.12
C ARG A 168 -10.79 14.71 -2.87
N GLY A 169 -10.13 15.00 -1.72
CA GLY A 169 -10.49 14.41 -0.43
C GLY A 169 -9.89 13.02 -0.16
N VAL A 170 -9.08 12.49 -1.05
CA VAL A 170 -8.33 11.25 -0.81
C VAL A 170 -7.25 11.52 0.23
N ASP A 171 -7.12 10.63 1.20
CA ASP A 171 -6.01 10.64 2.15
C ASP A 171 -4.70 10.27 1.47
N ILE A 172 -4.01 11.27 0.92
CA ILE A 172 -2.73 11.11 0.22
C ILE A 172 -1.63 10.52 1.11
N SER A 173 -1.77 10.57 2.43
CA SER A 173 -0.77 10.02 3.35
C SER A 173 -0.60 8.50 3.19
N ARG A 174 -1.60 7.83 2.66
CA ARG A 174 -1.58 6.39 2.37
C ARG A 174 -0.97 6.04 1.03
N VAL A 175 -0.86 7.01 0.12
CA VAL A 175 -0.38 6.83 -1.26
C VAL A 175 1.05 7.28 -1.42
N TYR A 176 1.36 8.47 -0.88
CA TYR A 176 2.72 8.99 -0.92
C TYR A 176 3.62 8.27 0.08
N THR A 177 4.84 8.02 -0.38
CA THR A 177 5.93 7.51 0.45
C THR A 177 6.82 8.65 0.97
N ALA A 178 7.68 8.33 1.91
CA ALA A 178 8.70 9.26 2.38
C ALA A 178 9.57 9.79 1.23
N GLY A 179 9.90 8.94 0.25
CA GLY A 179 10.70 9.30 -0.92
C GLY A 179 10.05 10.34 -1.83
N ASP A 180 8.71 10.35 -1.90
CA ASP A 180 7.97 11.29 -2.75
C ASP A 180 7.97 12.71 -2.20
N VAL A 181 8.06 12.85 -0.89
CA VAL A 181 8.04 14.13 -0.18
C VAL A 181 9.43 14.59 0.22
N ALA A 182 10.39 13.64 0.28
CA ALA A 182 11.78 13.98 0.56
C ALA A 182 12.32 15.00 -0.45
N ARG A 183 12.94 16.06 0.07
CA ARG A 183 13.59 17.07 -0.76
C ARG A 183 15.09 17.02 -0.52
N PRO A 184 15.90 16.93 -1.58
CA PRO A 184 17.29 17.29 -1.47
C PRO A 184 17.31 18.79 -1.13
N ASP A 185 17.81 19.14 0.02
CA ASP A 185 17.96 20.54 0.43
C ASP A 185 19.45 20.89 0.43
N ASP A 186 19.87 21.62 -0.58
CA ASP A 186 21.26 22.07 -0.73
C ASP A 186 21.69 23.03 0.41
N SER A 187 20.73 23.55 1.17
CA SER A 187 20.99 24.38 2.35
C SER A 187 21.36 23.57 3.60
N LEU A 188 21.17 22.24 3.56
CA LEU A 188 21.51 21.38 4.71
C LEU A 188 23.02 21.25 4.86
N ALA A 189 23.48 21.20 6.10
CA ALA A 189 24.87 20.93 6.40
C ALA A 189 25.15 19.43 6.22
N LEU A 190 25.74 19.06 5.07
CA LEU A 190 26.30 17.74 4.86
C LEU A 190 27.74 17.74 5.40
N LEU A 191 28.04 16.79 6.27
CA LEU A 191 29.31 16.69 6.98
C LEU A 191 30.02 15.40 6.56
N ASP A 192 31.36 15.45 6.48
CA ASP A 192 32.18 14.26 6.23
C ASP A 192 32.33 13.43 7.52
N PRO A 193 32.10 12.10 7.50
CA PRO A 193 32.33 11.22 8.64
C PRO A 193 33.75 11.28 9.20
N GLY A 194 34.73 11.58 8.35
CA GLY A 194 36.15 11.75 8.74
C GLY A 194 36.47 13.07 9.44
N GLY A 195 35.50 14.01 9.50
CA GLY A 195 35.65 15.31 10.14
C GLY A 195 35.75 15.23 11.67
N SER A 196 36.26 16.32 12.27
CA SER A 196 36.27 16.43 13.73
C SER A 196 34.98 17.03 14.27
N VAL A 197 34.66 16.77 15.54
CA VAL A 197 33.54 17.38 16.25
C VAL A 197 33.65 18.90 16.23
N ARG A 198 34.85 19.47 16.35
CA ARG A 198 35.08 20.93 16.31
C ARG A 198 34.81 21.53 14.93
N ASP A 199 35.26 20.87 13.87
CA ASP A 199 35.01 21.34 12.51
C ASP A 199 33.53 21.29 12.17
N ALA A 200 32.84 20.23 12.58
CA ALA A 200 31.40 20.11 12.42
C ALA A 200 30.65 21.26 13.13
N LEU A 201 30.98 21.53 14.39
CA LEU A 201 30.39 22.63 15.14
C LEU A 201 30.63 23.98 14.47
N TYR A 202 31.87 24.24 14.03
CA TYR A 202 32.23 25.45 13.30
C TYR A 202 31.42 25.62 11.99
N HIS A 203 31.26 24.51 11.25
CA HIS A 203 30.47 24.51 10.02
C HIS A 203 28.98 24.77 10.27
N LEU A 204 28.41 24.25 11.34
CA LEU A 204 27.02 24.54 11.71
C LEU A 204 26.84 25.99 12.15
N ASP A 205 27.72 26.50 12.99
CA ASP A 205 27.71 27.90 13.44
C ASP A 205 27.84 28.87 12.24
N LEU A 206 28.77 28.60 11.33
CA LEU A 206 29.00 29.44 10.13
C LEU A 206 27.75 29.51 9.23
N ARG A 207 26.98 28.44 9.17
CA ARG A 207 25.76 28.36 8.35
C ARG A 207 24.48 28.73 9.13
N GLY A 208 24.59 29.05 10.41
CA GLY A 208 23.44 29.35 11.29
C GLY A 208 22.49 28.15 11.40
N ARG A 209 23.02 26.94 11.53
CA ARG A 209 22.25 25.69 11.59
C ARG A 209 22.46 25.00 12.93
N ASP A 210 21.36 24.44 13.46
CA ASP A 210 21.38 23.72 14.74
C ASP A 210 21.60 22.20 14.57
N PHE A 211 21.63 21.70 13.35
CA PHE A 211 21.81 20.28 13.02
C PHE A 211 22.54 20.08 11.70
N GLY A 212 23.11 18.88 11.52
CA GLY A 212 23.76 18.45 10.29
C GLY A 212 23.61 16.96 10.05
N TYR A 213 23.74 16.55 8.80
CA TYR A 213 23.69 15.15 8.38
C TYR A 213 25.08 14.71 7.97
N VAL A 214 25.49 13.54 8.47
CA VAL A 214 26.80 12.97 8.18
C VAL A 214 26.64 11.95 7.06
N VAL A 215 27.16 12.29 5.88
CA VAL A 215 27.06 11.47 4.68
C VAL A 215 28.46 11.19 4.16
N ASP A 216 28.77 9.94 3.85
CA ASP A 216 30.06 9.55 3.32
C ASP A 216 30.21 9.81 1.82
N ALA A 217 31.40 9.53 1.29
CA ALA A 217 31.72 9.70 -0.13
C ALA A 217 30.90 8.81 -1.07
N ASP A 218 30.35 7.71 -0.56
CA ASP A 218 29.47 6.82 -1.31
C ASP A 218 28.00 7.25 -1.26
N GLY A 219 27.70 8.36 -0.55
CA GLY A 219 26.36 8.91 -0.37
C GLY A 219 25.53 8.19 0.67
N LEU A 220 26.15 7.42 1.59
CA LEU A 220 25.46 6.72 2.66
C LEU A 220 25.32 7.64 3.89
N LEU A 221 24.11 7.69 4.44
CA LEU A 221 23.87 8.39 5.70
C LEU A 221 24.49 7.61 6.87
N ARG A 222 25.40 8.25 7.60
CA ARG A 222 26.08 7.69 8.78
C ARG A 222 25.43 8.11 10.09
N GLY A 223 24.86 9.31 10.14
CA GLY A 223 24.20 9.81 11.33
C GLY A 223 23.72 11.24 11.21
N VAL A 224 23.10 11.72 12.27
CA VAL A 224 22.68 13.11 12.43
C VAL A 224 23.41 13.68 13.63
N VAL A 225 23.83 14.92 13.56
CA VAL A 225 24.43 15.64 14.67
C VAL A 225 23.65 16.93 14.94
N THR A 226 23.61 17.34 16.18
CA THR A 226 23.05 18.63 16.59
C THR A 226 24.13 19.45 17.27
N VAL A 227 23.95 20.76 17.34
CA VAL A 227 24.87 21.65 18.10
C VAL A 227 25.03 21.13 19.53
N ASP A 228 23.95 20.66 20.16
CA ASP A 228 23.99 20.14 21.52
C ASP A 228 24.78 18.83 21.61
N SER A 229 24.53 17.86 20.70
CA SER A 229 25.27 16.59 20.68
C SER A 229 26.77 16.79 20.44
N LEU A 230 27.14 17.75 19.58
CA LEU A 230 28.53 18.12 19.34
C LEU A 230 29.18 18.77 20.58
N ARG A 231 28.48 19.67 21.26
CA ARG A 231 28.97 20.29 22.50
C ARG A 231 29.16 19.28 23.63
N GLU A 232 28.21 18.36 23.78
CA GLU A 232 28.30 17.27 24.74
C GLU A 232 29.49 16.35 24.46
N ALA A 233 29.73 15.98 23.18
CA ALA A 233 30.87 15.20 22.77
C ALA A 233 32.21 15.89 23.10
N LEU A 234 32.30 17.20 22.81
CA LEU A 234 33.46 18.02 23.21
C LEU A 234 33.68 18.05 24.71
N ALA A 235 32.62 18.16 25.51
CA ALA A 235 32.69 18.15 26.96
C ALA A 235 33.18 16.81 27.52
N ARG A 236 32.92 15.69 26.82
CA ARG A 236 33.47 14.35 27.12
C ARG A 236 34.87 14.13 26.58
N GLY A 237 35.44 15.09 25.84
CA GLY A 237 36.78 14.97 25.24
C GLY A 237 36.81 14.11 23.97
N GLU A 238 35.65 13.90 23.35
CA GLU A 238 35.52 13.15 22.09
C GLU A 238 35.89 14.08 20.90
N GLU A 239 36.72 13.59 20.00
CA GLU A 239 37.20 14.37 18.86
C GLU A 239 36.59 13.92 17.53
N ARG A 240 36.13 12.66 17.47
CA ARG A 240 35.61 12.06 16.25
C ARG A 240 34.12 12.30 16.12
N LEU A 241 33.67 12.61 14.90
CA LEU A 241 32.29 12.94 14.61
C LEU A 241 31.32 11.75 14.85
N ASP A 242 31.77 10.50 14.64
CA ASP A 242 30.97 9.30 14.88
C ASP A 242 30.60 9.08 16.37
N GLN A 243 31.27 9.76 17.30
CA GLN A 243 30.99 9.73 18.73
C GLN A 243 29.93 10.77 19.16
N ALA A 244 29.53 11.68 18.25
CA ALA A 244 28.62 12.79 18.50
C ALA A 244 27.24 12.61 17.83
N TYR A 245 26.92 11.44 17.30
CA TYR A 245 25.63 11.22 16.66
C TYR A 245 24.48 11.35 17.66
N SER A 246 23.41 11.98 17.19
CA SER A 246 22.20 12.22 17.96
C SER A 246 21.11 11.24 17.53
N ASP A 247 20.35 10.73 18.50
CA ASP A 247 19.16 9.91 18.26
C ASP A 247 17.89 10.74 17.93
N THR A 248 18.01 12.05 17.85
CA THR A 248 16.88 12.98 17.69
C THR A 248 16.11 12.78 16.39
N ALA A 249 16.80 12.38 15.30
CA ALA A 249 16.17 12.10 14.02
C ALA A 249 16.73 10.81 13.42
N ARG A 250 16.04 9.72 13.66
CA ARG A 250 16.36 8.44 13.01
C ARG A 250 15.91 8.42 11.57
N PRO A 251 16.71 7.90 10.63
CA PRO A 251 16.33 7.83 9.22
C PRO A 251 15.06 6.97 9.01
N VAL A 252 14.32 7.29 7.96
CA VAL A 252 13.19 6.52 7.46
C VAL A 252 13.48 6.00 6.07
N SER A 253 12.93 4.83 5.72
CA SER A 253 13.01 4.30 4.36
C SER A 253 12.22 5.18 3.40
N SER A 254 12.74 5.38 2.18
CA SER A 254 12.04 6.06 1.10
C SER A 254 10.68 5.43 0.76
N ASP A 255 10.52 4.14 1.00
CA ASP A 255 9.33 3.38 0.63
C ASP A 255 8.25 3.37 1.71
N LEU A 256 8.55 3.93 2.90
CA LEU A 256 7.56 4.02 3.97
C LEU A 256 6.41 4.97 3.61
N PRO A 257 5.13 4.54 3.77
CA PRO A 257 3.97 5.42 3.62
C PRO A 257 4.06 6.63 4.55
N LEU A 258 3.62 7.80 4.06
CA LEU A 258 3.61 9.02 4.88
C LEU A 258 2.82 8.84 6.17
N ALA A 259 1.71 8.11 6.15
CA ALA A 259 0.90 7.81 7.32
C ALA A 259 1.70 7.24 8.49
N GLU A 260 2.73 6.43 8.21
CA GLU A 260 3.57 5.79 9.24
C GLU A 260 4.63 6.71 9.82
N ILE A 261 4.95 7.80 9.12
CA ILE A 261 6.01 8.73 9.54
C ILE A 261 5.49 10.08 10.06
N LEU A 262 4.17 10.37 9.92
CA LEU A 262 3.55 11.62 10.37
C LEU A 262 3.94 11.98 11.81
N GLY A 263 3.77 11.04 12.74
CA GLY A 263 4.09 11.25 14.15
C GLY A 263 5.59 11.49 14.39
N ARG A 264 6.45 10.83 13.62
CA ARG A 264 7.92 11.00 13.74
C ARG A 264 8.37 12.35 13.24
N VAL A 265 7.85 12.81 12.08
CA VAL A 265 8.15 14.13 11.52
C VAL A 265 7.60 15.22 12.42
N GLY A 266 6.38 15.04 12.97
CA GLY A 266 5.76 16.00 13.89
C GLY A 266 6.51 16.16 15.23
N ALA A 267 7.10 15.08 15.74
CA ALA A 267 7.84 15.09 17.01
C ALA A 267 9.33 15.46 16.88
N SER A 268 9.86 15.48 15.65
CA SER A 268 11.29 15.74 15.42
C SER A 268 11.59 17.23 15.47
N SER A 269 12.68 17.60 16.17
CA SER A 269 13.19 18.98 16.22
C SER A 269 13.98 19.39 14.97
N CYS A 270 14.37 18.42 14.12
CA CYS A 270 15.02 18.66 12.84
C CYS A 270 14.34 17.82 11.74
N PRO A 271 14.49 18.18 10.45
CA PRO A 271 13.93 17.40 9.36
C PRO A 271 14.37 15.94 9.42
N VAL A 272 13.44 15.03 9.19
CA VAL A 272 13.71 13.59 9.26
C VAL A 272 14.46 13.14 8.00
N PRO A 273 15.64 12.51 8.12
CA PRO A 273 16.40 12.02 6.98
C PRO A 273 15.71 10.83 6.32
N VAL A 274 15.75 10.79 4.98
CA VAL A 274 15.21 9.71 4.16
C VAL A 274 16.34 9.00 3.45
N VAL A 275 16.32 7.67 3.51
CA VAL A 275 17.31 6.80 2.87
C VAL A 275 16.60 5.73 2.06
N ASP A 276 17.29 5.18 1.03
CA ASP A 276 16.80 3.99 0.33
C ASP A 276 17.15 2.69 1.10
N ASP A 277 16.81 1.56 0.51
CA ASP A 277 17.08 0.20 1.02
C ASP A 277 18.57 -0.09 1.27
N THR A 278 19.46 0.67 0.60
CA THR A 278 20.91 0.58 0.75
C THR A 278 21.49 1.61 1.72
N ALA A 279 20.64 2.31 2.51
CA ALA A 279 20.99 3.43 3.40
C ALA A 279 21.58 4.66 2.68
N ARG A 280 21.40 4.77 1.36
CA ARG A 280 21.84 5.92 0.60
C ARG A 280 20.91 7.11 0.84
N TRP A 281 21.49 8.27 1.06
CA TRP A 281 20.78 9.52 1.25
C TRP A 281 19.86 9.88 0.08
N ARG A 282 18.60 10.20 0.38
CA ARG A 282 17.60 10.66 -0.58
C ARG A 282 17.10 12.07 -0.33
N GLY A 283 17.35 12.63 0.85
CA GLY A 283 16.90 13.95 1.25
C GLY A 283 16.33 13.94 2.66
N VAL A 284 15.51 14.94 2.94
CA VAL A 284 14.84 15.11 4.25
C VAL A 284 13.37 15.45 4.09
N ILE A 285 12.60 15.17 5.12
CA ILE A 285 11.22 15.61 5.27
C ILE A 285 11.14 16.57 6.44
N SER A 286 10.84 17.84 6.16
CA SER A 286 10.49 18.84 7.17
C SER A 286 9.00 18.83 7.44
N GLN A 287 8.58 19.37 8.60
CA GLN A 287 7.15 19.59 8.90
C GLN A 287 6.47 20.44 7.82
N ALA A 288 7.17 21.46 7.29
CA ALA A 288 6.65 22.31 6.22
C ALA A 288 6.44 21.52 4.91
N ALA A 289 7.42 20.69 4.51
CA ALA A 289 7.30 19.84 3.32
C ALA A 289 6.16 18.84 3.43
N LEU A 290 5.97 18.30 4.65
CA LEU A 290 4.87 17.38 4.92
C LEU A 290 3.51 18.07 4.82
N LEU A 291 3.34 19.25 5.43
CA LEU A 291 2.11 20.04 5.35
C LEU A 291 1.82 20.47 3.91
N GLU A 292 2.84 20.89 3.15
CA GLU A 292 2.68 21.24 1.74
C GLU A 292 2.27 20.03 0.87
N ALA A 293 2.79 18.84 1.18
CA ALA A 293 2.35 17.64 0.50
C ALA A 293 0.88 17.30 0.81
N MET A 294 0.44 17.52 2.05
CA MET A 294 -0.95 17.28 2.46
C MET A 294 -1.91 18.34 1.90
N ASP A 295 -1.51 19.61 1.81
CA ASP A 295 -2.32 20.73 1.30
C ASP A 295 -2.61 20.59 -0.21
N ARG A 296 -1.71 19.96 -0.97
CA ARG A 296 -1.92 19.67 -2.40
C ARG A 296 -3.13 18.77 -2.69
N SER A 297 -3.72 18.13 -1.69
CA SER A 297 -4.92 17.31 -1.81
C SER A 297 -6.21 18.12 -1.77
N GLU A 298 -6.18 19.36 -1.25
CA GLU A 298 -7.38 20.21 -1.07
C GLU A 298 -7.60 21.20 -2.24
N GLY A 299 -6.63 21.40 -3.13
CA GLY A 299 -6.70 22.30 -4.28
C GLY A 299 -6.97 21.57 -5.60
#